data_151180bb515517cd1c1b497a63a1c376
#
_entry.id   151180bb515517cd1c1b497a63a1c376
#
_cell.length_a   1.000
_cell.length_b   1.000
_cell.length_c   1.000
_cell.angle_alpha   90.00
_cell.angle_beta   90.00
_cell.angle_gamma   90.00
#
_symmetry.space_group_name_H-M   'P 1'
#
loop_
_entity.id
_entity.type
_entity.pdbx_description
1 polymer ?
#
loop_
_entity_poly.entity_id
_entity_poly.type
_entity_poly.pdbx_seq_one_letter_code
_entity_poly.pdbx_strand_id
1 'polypeptide(L)'
;MFSHLINLFYPKSCAACASFLLMQEIVICTGCRHQLPEANHHVMEDNDLVRKFYGRIRLEFGATLFYFHKAGLVQDLIHKLKYKGLGDIGEVFGSWYGEDLKSVAILKNADFVIPVPLHQKRLRERGYNQVSKFGMALSAHLNIPYNDWVLVRKFNTKTQSRKSFFRRIDISESTFDVELT
;
A
#
# COMPACT_ATOMS: atom_id res chain seq x y z
N MET A 1 -8.93 -30.86 4.63
CA MET A 1 -7.97 -31.97 4.88
C MET A 1 -6.78 -31.95 3.93
N PHE A 2 -6.95 -31.79 2.61
CA PHE A 2 -5.83 -31.71 1.63
C PHE A 2 -4.86 -30.53 1.85
N SER A 3 -5.33 -29.39 2.32
CA SER A 3 -4.47 -28.19 2.57
C SER A 3 -3.42 -28.42 3.68
N HIS A 4 -3.74 -29.23 4.68
CA HIS A 4 -2.78 -29.54 5.76
C HIS A 4 -1.65 -30.45 5.28
N LEU A 5 -1.95 -31.37 4.35
CA LEU A 5 -0.95 -32.27 3.77
C LEU A 5 0.01 -31.51 2.85
N ILE A 6 -0.51 -30.56 2.05
CA ILE A 6 0.30 -29.67 1.20
C ILE A 6 1.21 -28.78 2.05
N ASN A 7 0.72 -28.22 3.15
CA ASN A 7 1.52 -27.39 4.06
C ASN A 7 2.64 -28.17 4.76
N LEU A 8 2.53 -29.49 4.88
CA LEU A 8 3.58 -30.34 5.43
C LEU A 8 4.78 -30.43 4.48
N PHE A 9 4.55 -30.50 3.17
CA PHE A 9 5.59 -30.60 2.15
C PHE A 9 6.06 -29.24 1.61
N TYR A 10 5.18 -28.23 1.64
CA TYR A 10 5.44 -26.85 1.17
C TYR A 10 4.95 -25.85 2.22
N PRO A 11 5.66 -25.75 3.37
CA PRO A 11 5.24 -24.84 4.42
C PRO A 11 5.38 -23.39 3.95
N LYS A 12 4.34 -22.59 4.22
CA LYS A 12 4.40 -21.15 3.95
C LYS A 12 5.49 -20.52 4.81
N SER A 13 6.26 -19.63 4.22
CA SER A 13 7.32 -18.90 4.91
C SER A 13 6.97 -17.40 5.05
N CYS A 14 7.42 -16.83 6.15
CA CYS A 14 7.29 -15.40 6.42
C CYS A 14 7.94 -14.57 5.31
N ALA A 15 7.18 -13.64 4.75
CA ALA A 15 7.67 -12.76 3.70
C ALA A 15 8.83 -11.86 4.17
N ALA A 16 9.00 -11.65 5.47
CA ALA A 16 10.07 -10.86 6.03
C ALA A 16 11.32 -11.70 6.36
N CYS A 17 11.23 -12.61 7.31
CA CYS A 17 12.38 -13.36 7.86
C CYS A 17 12.57 -14.77 7.29
N ALA A 18 11.67 -15.22 6.39
CA ALA A 18 11.66 -16.55 5.80
C ALA A 18 11.45 -17.73 6.78
N SER A 19 11.19 -17.49 8.07
CA SER A 19 10.79 -18.55 9.01
C SER A 19 9.43 -19.15 8.63
N PHE A 20 9.15 -20.38 9.02
CA PHE A 20 7.84 -20.99 8.77
C PHE A 20 6.74 -20.25 9.50
N LEU A 21 5.61 -20.07 8.81
CA LEU A 21 4.44 -19.43 9.37
C LEU A 21 3.62 -20.43 10.18
N LEU A 22 3.10 -19.98 11.31
CA LEU A 22 2.12 -20.73 12.10
C LEU A 22 0.77 -20.74 11.40
N MET A 23 -0.14 -21.62 11.82
CA MET A 23 -1.46 -21.82 11.17
C MET A 23 -2.29 -20.53 11.06
N GLN A 24 -2.12 -19.59 11.97
CA GLN A 24 -2.85 -18.32 12.01
C GLN A 24 -2.13 -17.18 11.26
N GLU A 25 -0.90 -17.41 10.83
CA GLU A 25 -0.10 -16.41 10.12
C GLU A 25 -0.26 -16.60 8.61
N ILE A 26 -0.47 -15.50 7.89
CA ILE A 26 -0.80 -15.57 6.45
C ILE A 26 0.42 -15.23 5.59
N VAL A 27 1.06 -14.09 5.84
CA VAL A 27 2.16 -13.54 5.01
C VAL A 27 3.37 -13.21 5.86
N ILE A 28 3.15 -12.72 7.08
CA ILE A 28 4.20 -12.27 8.01
C ILE A 28 3.99 -12.94 9.35
N CYS A 29 5.06 -13.44 9.97
CA CYS A 29 5.01 -14.00 11.31
C CYS A 29 4.80 -12.91 12.37
N THR A 30 4.26 -13.30 13.50
CA THR A 30 3.96 -12.41 14.65
C THR A 30 5.19 -11.62 15.10
N GLY A 31 6.38 -12.25 15.16
CA GLY A 31 7.62 -11.57 15.53
C GLY A 31 8.01 -10.46 14.56
N CYS A 32 7.86 -10.67 13.25
CA CYS A 32 8.12 -9.64 12.26
C CYS A 32 7.05 -8.54 12.27
N ARG A 33 5.79 -8.88 12.55
CA ARG A 33 4.71 -7.91 12.69
C ARG A 33 5.00 -6.89 13.80
N HIS A 34 5.44 -7.35 14.95
CA HIS A 34 5.81 -6.47 16.08
C HIS A 34 7.04 -5.58 15.83
N GLN A 35 7.86 -5.93 14.84
CA GLN A 35 9.03 -5.11 14.45
C GLN A 35 8.72 -4.08 13.38
N LEU A 36 7.50 -4.06 12.82
CA LEU A 36 7.11 -3.05 11.83
C LEU A 36 6.97 -1.68 12.51
N PRO A 37 7.60 -0.63 11.95
CA PRO A 37 7.55 0.72 12.50
C PRO A 37 6.21 1.39 12.16
N GLU A 38 5.18 1.09 12.93
CA GLU A 38 3.85 1.68 12.77
C GLU A 38 3.90 3.20 12.97
N ALA A 39 3.26 3.95 12.08
CA ALA A 39 3.28 5.41 12.14
C ALA A 39 2.17 5.98 13.03
N ASN A 40 1.09 5.25 13.24
CA ASN A 40 -0.08 5.66 14.04
C ASN A 40 -0.67 7.02 13.61
N HIS A 41 -0.50 7.41 12.36
CA HIS A 41 -0.97 8.70 11.84
C HIS A 41 -2.51 8.81 11.84
N HIS A 42 -3.22 7.70 11.91
CA HIS A 42 -4.69 7.67 11.95
C HIS A 42 -5.27 8.29 13.23
N VAL A 43 -4.49 8.35 14.31
CA VAL A 43 -4.88 8.99 15.58
C VAL A 43 -4.28 10.40 15.76
N MET A 44 -3.55 10.91 14.75
CA MET A 44 -2.86 12.21 14.80
C MET A 44 -3.43 13.14 13.72
N GLU A 45 -4.11 14.22 14.13
CA GLU A 45 -4.60 15.24 13.19
C GLU A 45 -3.45 15.97 12.48
N ASP A 46 -2.39 16.31 13.22
CA ASP A 46 -1.19 16.96 12.70
C ASP A 46 0.00 15.99 12.76
N ASN A 47 0.23 15.29 11.67
CA ASN A 47 1.31 14.32 11.53
C ASN A 47 2.33 14.72 10.46
N ASP A 48 3.48 14.05 10.44
CA ASP A 48 4.60 14.33 9.52
C ASP A 48 4.24 14.25 8.03
N LEU A 49 3.23 13.46 7.67
CA LEU A 49 2.77 13.39 6.29
C LEU A 49 2.00 14.66 5.93
N VAL A 50 1.03 15.05 6.73
CA VAL A 50 0.19 16.24 6.48
C VAL A 50 1.06 17.50 6.41
N ARG A 51 2.01 17.65 7.34
CA ARG A 51 2.95 18.79 7.36
C ARG A 51 3.73 18.99 6.06
N LYS A 52 4.05 17.89 5.33
CA LYS A 52 4.75 17.98 4.03
C LYS A 52 3.92 18.65 2.94
N PHE A 53 2.61 18.72 3.10
CA PHE A 53 1.69 19.32 2.14
C PHE A 53 1.24 20.73 2.53
N TYR A 54 1.61 21.24 3.71
CA TYR A 54 1.27 22.59 4.15
C TYR A 54 1.72 23.63 3.12
N GLY A 55 0.83 24.54 2.77
CA GLY A 55 1.05 25.61 1.79
C GLY A 55 1.11 25.15 0.33
N ARG A 56 0.89 23.85 0.05
CA ARG A 56 0.90 23.29 -1.31
C ARG A 56 -0.47 22.84 -1.78
N ILE A 57 -1.13 22.02 -0.97
CA ILE A 57 -2.48 21.54 -1.23
C ILE A 57 -3.24 21.45 0.09
N ARG A 58 -4.55 21.58 0.03
CA ARG A 58 -5.43 21.30 1.17
C ARG A 58 -5.67 19.81 1.25
N LEU A 59 -5.20 19.17 2.31
CA LEU A 59 -5.53 17.80 2.65
C LEU A 59 -6.57 17.81 3.76
N GLU A 60 -7.67 17.10 3.57
CA GLU A 60 -8.64 16.86 4.62
C GLU A 60 -8.13 15.81 5.63
N PHE A 61 -7.37 14.83 5.14
CA PHE A 61 -6.76 13.78 5.95
C PHE A 61 -5.51 13.24 5.25
N GLY A 62 -4.52 12.82 6.02
CA GLY A 62 -3.33 12.17 5.50
C GLY A 62 -2.71 11.25 6.54
N ALA A 63 -2.49 10.01 6.17
CA ALA A 63 -1.91 9.02 7.06
C ALA A 63 -1.03 8.00 6.32
N THR A 64 -0.07 7.41 7.02
CA THR A 64 0.76 6.30 6.57
C THR A 64 0.66 5.15 7.56
N LEU A 65 0.71 3.92 7.06
CA LEU A 65 0.71 2.72 7.91
C LEU A 65 2.06 2.56 8.63
N PHE A 66 3.18 2.66 7.89
CA PHE A 66 4.52 2.44 8.43
C PHE A 66 5.47 3.58 8.08
N TYR A 67 6.44 3.82 8.95
CA TYR A 67 7.63 4.59 8.61
C TYR A 67 8.54 3.80 7.68
N PHE A 68 9.16 4.48 6.72
CA PHE A 68 10.11 3.88 5.78
C PHE A 68 11.55 4.16 6.23
N HIS A 69 12.28 3.09 6.53
CA HIS A 69 13.71 3.13 6.80
C HIS A 69 14.49 2.39 5.71
N LYS A 70 15.63 2.96 5.29
CA LYS A 70 16.54 2.26 4.36
C LYS A 70 17.08 0.99 5.05
N ALA A 71 17.21 -0.08 4.28
CA ALA A 71 17.59 -1.41 4.76
C ALA A 71 16.69 -1.97 5.88
N GLY A 72 15.49 -1.41 6.04
CA GLY A 72 14.52 -1.87 7.03
C GLY A 72 13.51 -2.87 6.45
N LEU A 73 12.78 -3.52 7.36
CA LEU A 73 11.81 -4.56 7.05
C LEU A 73 10.73 -4.10 6.04
N VAL A 74 10.23 -2.86 6.20
CA VAL A 74 9.24 -2.28 5.28
C VAL A 74 9.77 -2.16 3.86
N GLN A 75 11.06 -1.78 3.69
CA GLN A 75 11.67 -1.71 2.36
C GLN A 75 11.69 -3.08 1.68
N ASP A 76 12.05 -4.13 2.40
CA ASP A 76 12.13 -5.50 1.86
C ASP A 76 10.75 -6.02 1.46
N LEU A 77 9.74 -5.79 2.28
CA LEU A 77 8.36 -6.17 2.01
C LEU A 77 7.79 -5.43 0.79
N ILE A 78 8.02 -4.12 0.69
CA ILE A 78 7.63 -3.33 -0.48
C ILE A 78 8.35 -3.81 -1.75
N HIS A 79 9.62 -4.21 -1.64
CA HIS A 79 10.37 -4.76 -2.76
C HIS A 79 9.76 -6.10 -3.24
N LYS A 80 9.44 -6.99 -2.31
CA LYS A 80 8.77 -8.27 -2.60
C LYS A 80 7.39 -8.07 -3.21
N LEU A 81 6.60 -7.13 -2.69
CA LEU A 81 5.32 -6.72 -3.24
C LEU A 81 5.46 -6.22 -4.69
N LYS A 82 6.50 -5.44 -5.02
CA LYS A 82 6.67 -4.83 -6.34
C LYS A 82 7.25 -5.77 -7.40
N TYR A 83 8.09 -6.73 -7.01
CA TYR A 83 8.95 -7.45 -7.96
C TYR A 83 8.90 -8.98 -7.82
N LYS A 84 8.33 -9.51 -6.74
CA LYS A 84 8.24 -10.97 -6.51
C LYS A 84 6.81 -11.52 -6.54
N GLY A 85 5.84 -10.73 -6.99
CA GLY A 85 4.46 -11.19 -7.13
C GLY A 85 3.71 -11.44 -5.80
N LEU A 86 4.28 -11.05 -4.65
CA LEU A 86 3.68 -11.27 -3.33
C LEU A 86 2.58 -10.24 -3.04
N GLY A 87 1.53 -10.22 -3.87
CA GLY A 87 0.39 -9.30 -3.72
C GLY A 87 -0.34 -9.42 -2.39
N ASP A 88 -0.28 -10.58 -1.73
CA ASP A 88 -0.92 -10.84 -0.45
C ASP A 88 -0.37 -9.98 0.70
N ILE A 89 0.87 -9.47 0.57
CA ILE A 89 1.41 -8.45 1.48
C ILE A 89 0.51 -7.21 1.47
N GLY A 90 0.08 -6.76 0.28
CA GLY A 90 -0.83 -5.61 0.14
C GLY A 90 -2.17 -5.86 0.80
N GLU A 91 -2.76 -7.04 0.61
CA GLU A 91 -4.04 -7.42 1.19
C GLU A 91 -3.99 -7.45 2.73
N VAL A 92 -2.97 -8.09 3.30
CA VAL A 92 -2.79 -8.16 4.76
C VAL A 92 -2.58 -6.78 5.36
N PHE A 93 -1.73 -5.94 4.75
CA PHE A 93 -1.50 -4.57 5.22
C PHE A 93 -2.74 -3.69 5.06
N GLY A 94 -3.47 -3.85 3.97
CA GLY A 94 -4.73 -3.13 3.75
C GLY A 94 -5.79 -3.52 4.79
N SER A 95 -5.85 -4.80 5.17
CA SER A 95 -6.78 -5.28 6.20
C SER A 95 -6.41 -4.73 7.58
N TRP A 96 -5.13 -4.77 7.96
CA TRP A 96 -4.70 -4.19 9.25
C TRP A 96 -4.99 -2.69 9.31
N TYR A 97 -4.59 -1.97 8.28
CA TYR A 97 -4.78 -0.52 8.26
C TYR A 97 -6.25 -0.11 8.12
N GLY A 98 -7.04 -0.88 7.38
CA GLY A 98 -8.47 -0.67 7.27
C GLY A 98 -9.17 -0.78 8.62
N GLU A 99 -8.73 -1.67 9.50
CA GLU A 99 -9.26 -1.79 10.86
C GLU A 99 -8.94 -0.55 11.69
N ASP A 100 -7.70 -0.07 11.66
CA ASP A 100 -7.29 1.15 12.36
C ASP A 100 -8.06 2.38 11.86
N LEU A 101 -8.25 2.49 10.54
CA LEU A 101 -8.90 3.62 9.90
C LEU A 101 -10.41 3.70 10.14
N LYS A 102 -11.08 2.64 10.60
CA LYS A 102 -12.52 2.67 10.98
C LYS A 102 -12.83 3.73 12.04
N SER A 103 -11.86 4.03 12.90
CA SER A 103 -11.99 5.05 13.95
C SER A 103 -11.96 6.48 13.42
N VAL A 104 -11.51 6.70 12.18
CA VAL A 104 -11.32 8.03 11.59
C VAL A 104 -12.62 8.54 10.99
N ALA A 105 -13.27 9.46 11.69
CA ALA A 105 -14.61 9.93 11.34
C ALA A 105 -14.72 10.56 9.95
N ILE A 106 -13.69 11.32 9.51
CA ILE A 106 -13.73 12.02 8.21
C ILE A 106 -13.79 11.04 7.02
N LEU A 107 -13.28 9.82 7.18
CA LEU A 107 -13.30 8.81 6.10
C LEU A 107 -14.71 8.28 5.80
N LYS A 108 -15.68 8.48 6.71
CA LYS A 108 -17.08 8.14 6.46
C LYS A 108 -17.71 8.97 5.34
N ASN A 109 -17.10 10.11 5.01
CA ASN A 109 -17.56 11.01 3.95
C ASN A 109 -16.81 10.77 2.63
N ALA A 110 -15.96 9.76 2.54
CA ALA A 110 -15.24 9.44 1.31
C ALA A 110 -16.14 8.63 0.36
N ASP A 111 -16.20 9.04 -0.89
CA ASP A 111 -17.03 8.38 -1.91
C ASP A 111 -16.35 7.15 -2.49
N PHE A 112 -15.01 7.19 -2.67
CA PHE A 112 -14.25 6.12 -3.31
C PHE A 112 -12.86 5.92 -2.71
N VAL A 113 -12.40 4.67 -2.75
CA VAL A 113 -10.99 4.30 -2.59
C VAL A 113 -10.37 4.19 -3.97
N ILE A 114 -9.48 5.11 -4.33
CA ILE A 114 -8.87 5.18 -5.66
C ILE A 114 -7.37 4.88 -5.55
N PRO A 115 -6.86 3.80 -6.18
CA PRO A 115 -5.43 3.49 -6.17
C PRO A 115 -4.69 4.42 -7.13
N VAL A 116 -3.47 4.82 -6.76
CA VAL A 116 -2.59 5.51 -7.71
C VAL A 116 -2.25 4.57 -8.88
N PRO A 117 -2.59 4.94 -10.14
CA PRO A 117 -2.44 4.03 -11.26
C PRO A 117 -0.99 3.86 -11.72
N LEU A 118 -0.70 2.70 -12.26
CA LEU A 118 0.51 2.46 -13.04
C LEU A 118 0.27 2.84 -14.51
N HIS A 119 1.33 3.33 -15.18
CA HIS A 119 1.29 3.43 -16.63
C HIS A 119 1.17 2.02 -17.24
N GLN A 120 0.43 1.87 -18.35
CA GLN A 120 0.11 0.58 -18.98
C GLN A 120 1.35 -0.28 -19.25
N LYS A 121 2.47 0.32 -19.69
CA LYS A 121 3.73 -0.40 -19.89
C LYS A 121 4.19 -1.11 -18.61
N ARG A 122 4.17 -0.41 -17.46
CA ARG A 122 4.55 -1.01 -16.18
C ARG A 122 3.54 -2.02 -15.65
N LEU A 123 2.27 -1.81 -15.95
CA LEU A 123 1.23 -2.76 -15.61
C LEU A 123 1.45 -4.10 -16.35
N ARG A 124 1.79 -4.04 -17.64
CA ARG A 124 2.15 -5.25 -18.42
C ARG A 124 3.42 -5.93 -17.91
N GLU A 125 4.45 -5.15 -17.54
CA GLU A 125 5.72 -5.68 -16.99
C GLU A 125 5.52 -6.37 -15.63
N ARG A 126 4.60 -5.88 -14.80
CA ARG A 126 4.35 -6.38 -13.43
C ARG A 126 3.19 -7.36 -13.31
N GLY A 127 2.29 -7.35 -14.30
CA GLY A 127 1.06 -8.14 -14.29
C GLY A 127 -0.05 -7.55 -13.39
N TYR A 128 0.26 -6.63 -12.48
CA TYR A 128 -0.72 -6.04 -11.56
C TYR A 128 -0.26 -4.68 -11.01
N ASN A 129 -1.22 -3.89 -10.51
CA ASN A 129 -0.91 -2.71 -9.69
C ASN A 129 -0.73 -3.14 -8.24
N GLN A 130 0.45 -2.96 -7.69
CA GLN A 130 0.83 -3.42 -6.34
C GLN A 130 -0.02 -2.83 -5.20
N VAL A 131 -0.70 -1.70 -5.43
CA VAL A 131 -1.57 -1.08 -4.44
C VAL A 131 -3.04 -1.53 -4.54
N SER A 132 -3.41 -2.31 -5.58
CA SER A 132 -4.80 -2.73 -5.78
C SER A 132 -5.32 -3.61 -4.63
N LYS A 133 -4.61 -4.67 -4.26
CA LYS A 133 -5.03 -5.54 -3.15
C LYS A 133 -5.12 -4.79 -1.82
N PHE A 134 -4.20 -3.85 -1.58
CA PHE A 134 -4.24 -2.96 -0.42
C PHE A 134 -5.50 -2.08 -0.44
N GLY A 135 -5.78 -1.42 -1.57
CA GLY A 135 -6.96 -0.58 -1.73
C GLY A 135 -8.29 -1.35 -1.63
N MET A 136 -8.36 -2.55 -2.21
CA MET A 136 -9.53 -3.42 -2.10
C MET A 136 -9.79 -3.86 -0.64
N ALA A 137 -8.73 -4.18 0.11
CA ALA A 137 -8.86 -4.51 1.52
C ALA A 137 -9.33 -3.29 2.34
N LEU A 138 -8.78 -2.10 2.09
CA LEU A 138 -9.28 -0.86 2.70
C LEU A 138 -10.76 -0.62 2.38
N SER A 139 -11.15 -0.75 1.12
CA SER A 139 -12.54 -0.62 0.65
C SER A 139 -13.48 -1.53 1.43
N ALA A 140 -13.12 -2.80 1.59
CA ALA A 140 -13.90 -3.77 2.32
C ALA A 140 -14.05 -3.42 3.82
N HIS A 141 -12.97 -3.00 4.48
CA HIS A 141 -12.98 -2.66 5.90
C HIS A 141 -13.71 -1.34 6.20
N LEU A 142 -13.59 -0.35 5.31
CA LEU A 142 -14.19 0.97 5.47
C LEU A 142 -15.61 1.07 4.90
N ASN A 143 -16.05 0.04 4.16
CA ASN A 143 -17.30 0.04 3.41
C ASN A 143 -17.41 1.23 2.43
N ILE A 144 -16.30 1.56 1.76
CA ILE A 144 -16.17 2.61 0.75
C ILE A 144 -15.88 1.94 -0.60
N PRO A 145 -16.63 2.23 -1.68
CA PRO A 145 -16.43 1.60 -2.99
C PRO A 145 -14.99 1.75 -3.52
N TYR A 146 -14.42 0.67 -4.05
CA TYR A 146 -13.13 0.71 -4.74
C TYR A 146 -13.33 1.05 -6.21
N ASN A 147 -12.52 1.99 -6.73
CA ASN A 147 -12.57 2.42 -8.11
C ASN A 147 -11.16 2.60 -8.67
N ASP A 148 -10.76 1.82 -9.66
CA ASP A 148 -9.43 1.85 -10.27
C ASP A 148 -9.39 2.38 -11.72
N TRP A 149 -10.52 2.83 -12.25
CA TRP A 149 -10.63 3.37 -13.61
C TRP A 149 -10.75 4.89 -13.67
N VAL A 150 -11.26 5.57 -12.63
CA VAL A 150 -11.43 7.03 -12.61
C VAL A 150 -10.12 7.79 -12.76
N LEU A 151 -9.05 7.31 -12.11
CA LEU A 151 -7.73 7.95 -12.19
C LEU A 151 -6.82 7.15 -13.14
N VAL A 152 -6.37 7.78 -14.21
CA VAL A 152 -5.49 7.15 -15.21
C VAL A 152 -4.14 7.84 -15.29
N ARG A 153 -3.10 7.07 -15.61
CA ARG A 153 -1.76 7.59 -15.82
C ARG A 153 -1.40 7.61 -17.29
N LYS A 154 -1.36 8.79 -17.89
CA LYS A 154 -1.10 8.99 -19.33
C LYS A 154 0.37 8.82 -19.71
N PHE A 155 1.30 9.29 -18.88
CA PHE A 155 2.72 9.30 -19.23
C PHE A 155 3.56 8.30 -18.45
N ASN A 156 4.45 7.60 -19.16
CA ASN A 156 5.44 6.72 -18.55
C ASN A 156 6.66 7.51 -18.07
N THR A 157 6.68 7.88 -16.80
CA THR A 157 7.85 8.56 -16.21
C THR A 157 8.89 7.54 -15.75
N LYS A 158 10.19 7.86 -15.94
CA LYS A 158 11.31 7.05 -15.43
C LYS A 158 11.19 6.85 -13.91
N THR A 159 11.74 5.74 -13.41
CA THR A 159 11.69 5.38 -11.99
C THR A 159 12.19 6.54 -11.10
N GLN A 160 11.32 7.02 -10.21
CA GLN A 160 11.60 8.17 -9.33
C GLN A 160 12.57 7.84 -8.19
N SER A 161 12.80 6.54 -7.89
CA SER A 161 13.65 6.11 -6.77
C SER A 161 15.12 6.55 -6.86
N ARG A 162 15.60 6.88 -8.07
CA ARG A 162 16.98 7.36 -8.32
C ARG A 162 17.10 8.89 -8.44
N LYS A 163 15.99 9.63 -8.35
CA LYS A 163 15.99 11.09 -8.45
C LYS A 163 16.17 11.74 -7.08
N SER A 164 16.89 12.88 -7.02
CA SER A 164 16.95 13.73 -5.83
C SER A 164 15.56 14.26 -5.46
N PHE A 165 15.37 14.65 -4.19
CA PHE A 165 14.09 15.16 -3.69
C PHE A 165 13.52 16.30 -4.56
N PHE A 166 14.32 17.27 -4.94
CA PHE A 166 13.90 18.40 -5.77
C PHE A 166 13.45 18.00 -7.18
N ARG A 167 14.08 16.99 -7.80
CA ARG A 167 13.69 16.49 -9.13
C ARG A 167 12.44 15.58 -9.10
N ARG A 168 11.94 15.18 -7.92
CA ARG A 168 10.70 14.42 -7.80
C ARG A 168 9.45 15.30 -7.84
N ILE A 169 9.61 16.59 -7.55
CA ILE A 169 8.52 17.59 -7.53
C ILE A 169 8.10 17.98 -8.95
N ASP A 170 8.95 17.74 -9.93
CA ASP A 170 8.71 18.05 -11.35
C ASP A 170 7.82 16.98 -12.02
N ILE A 171 6.67 16.69 -11.39
CA ILE A 171 5.61 15.92 -12.02
C ILE A 171 4.78 16.94 -12.79
N SER A 172 4.89 16.93 -14.13
CA SER A 172 4.04 17.77 -14.98
C SER A 172 2.58 17.49 -14.66
N GLU A 173 1.75 18.53 -14.62
CA GLU A 173 0.29 18.46 -14.38
C GLU A 173 -0.43 17.44 -15.29
N SER A 174 0.19 17.10 -16.42
CA SER A 174 -0.31 16.14 -17.40
C SER A 174 -0.05 14.65 -17.11
N THR A 175 0.61 14.30 -15.98
CA THR A 175 0.99 12.89 -15.71
C THR A 175 -0.22 12.00 -15.42
N PHE A 176 -1.23 12.55 -14.79
CA PHE A 176 -2.49 11.88 -14.44
C PHE A 176 -3.65 12.61 -15.10
N ASP A 177 -4.72 11.86 -15.34
CA ASP A 177 -5.99 12.40 -15.83
C ASP A 177 -7.16 11.72 -15.13
N VAL A 178 -8.31 12.35 -15.13
CA VAL A 178 -9.56 11.84 -14.56
C VAL A 178 -10.50 11.50 -15.72
N GLU A 179 -10.91 10.25 -15.82
CA GLU A 179 -11.94 9.81 -16.76
C GLU A 179 -13.29 9.92 -16.06
N LEU A 180 -14.08 10.92 -16.46
CA LEU A 180 -15.48 11.09 -16.05
C LEU A 180 -16.34 10.39 -17.12
N THR A 181 -16.96 9.27 -16.78
CA THR A 181 -18.01 8.61 -17.58
C THR A 181 -19.36 9.07 -17.11
#